data_87255da5c9f8df238d8d0ba093bad7c0
#
_entry.id   87255da5c9f8df238d8d0ba093bad7c0
#
_cell.length_a   1.000
_cell.length_b   1.000
_cell.length_c   1.000
_cell.angle_alpha   90.00
_cell.angle_beta   90.00
_cell.angle_gamma   90.00
#
_symmetry.space_group_name_H-M   'P 1'
#
loop_
_entity.id
_entity.type
_entity.pdbx_description
1 polymer ?
#
loop_
_entity_poly.entity_id
_entity_poly.type
_entity_poly.pdbx_seq_one_letter_code
_entity_poly.pdbx_strand_id
1 'polypeptide(L)'
;AIVLFALTTDEFTTDDIGDSFEKMNAVARYADQRLEAAANSRALPTPPAVLADQRDLRFALVMTGVSQVFLVALVIMVARQGFSGFVRQTGMDQINPGRIWLIAGCVILAYAGTFLYSIAAAATGISWLEPTSTVPAAVIRDDTTFAITGIVTLIGAPLSEEMFFRGLVFSGLSRWGTIIAALISGFMFSLVHFDPGSFIPFVGIALLIGWIYWRRGSLWDSIAFHFLFNATSFAIMAATR
;
A
#
# COMPACT_ATOMS: atom_id res chain seq x y z
N ALA A 1 19.08 -6.61 3.86
CA ALA A 1 19.93 -5.42 4.07
C ALA A 1 19.27 -4.43 5.02
N ILE A 2 18.01 -4.02 4.82
CA ILE A 2 17.30 -3.05 5.68
C ILE A 2 17.12 -3.59 7.10
N VAL A 3 16.70 -4.86 7.24
CA VAL A 3 16.57 -5.53 8.54
C VAL A 3 17.93 -5.67 9.23
N LEU A 4 18.98 -6.01 8.47
CA LEU A 4 20.34 -6.12 9.03
C LEU A 4 20.86 -4.74 9.46
N PHE A 5 20.60 -3.68 8.70
CA PHE A 5 20.96 -2.32 9.04
C PHE A 5 20.21 -1.83 10.30
N ALA A 6 18.91 -2.13 10.40
CA ALA A 6 18.11 -1.79 11.58
C ALA A 6 18.57 -2.53 12.84
N LEU A 7 19.01 -3.80 12.71
CA LEU A 7 19.50 -4.63 13.81
C LEU A 7 20.96 -4.29 14.22
N THR A 8 21.71 -3.58 13.38
CA THR A 8 23.09 -3.17 13.67
C THR A 8 23.21 -1.74 14.22
N THR A 9 22.10 -1.01 14.28
CA THR A 9 22.04 0.28 14.96
C THR A 9 21.64 0.07 16.41
N ASP A 10 22.31 0.76 17.36
CA ASP A 10 21.98 0.72 18.81
C ASP A 10 20.55 1.22 19.12
N GLU A 11 19.76 1.47 18.08
CA GLU A 11 18.39 1.97 18.17
C GLU A 11 17.35 0.87 18.48
N PHE A 12 17.69 -0.42 18.27
CA PHE A 12 16.77 -1.54 18.50
C PHE A 12 17.38 -2.53 19.49
N THR A 13 16.81 -2.63 20.68
CA THR A 13 17.20 -3.58 21.72
C THR A 13 16.15 -4.70 21.87
N THR A 14 16.49 -5.78 22.57
CA THR A 14 15.57 -6.89 22.87
C THR A 14 14.38 -6.44 23.71
N ASP A 15 14.54 -5.39 24.53
CA ASP A 15 13.44 -4.83 25.34
C ASP A 15 12.42 -4.10 24.46
N ASP A 16 12.86 -3.57 23.29
CA ASP A 16 11.97 -2.95 22.31
C ASP A 16 11.02 -3.96 21.63
N ILE A 17 11.34 -5.25 21.66
CA ILE A 17 10.46 -6.28 21.09
C ILE A 17 9.18 -6.42 21.93
N GLY A 18 9.30 -6.38 23.26
CA GLY A 18 8.15 -6.41 24.17
C GLY A 18 7.24 -5.18 24.00
N ASP A 19 7.81 -4.01 24.06
CA ASP A 19 7.14 -2.73 23.82
C ASP A 19 6.53 -2.65 22.42
N SER A 20 7.16 -3.31 21.44
CA SER A 20 6.71 -3.32 20.05
C SER A 20 5.37 -4.02 19.87
N PHE A 21 5.11 -5.09 20.62
CA PHE A 21 3.80 -5.75 20.59
C PHE A 21 2.70 -4.85 21.16
N GLU A 22 2.97 -4.09 22.22
CA GLU A 22 2.01 -3.12 22.74
C GLU A 22 1.75 -1.99 21.74
N LYS A 23 2.79 -1.48 21.09
CA LYS A 23 2.71 -0.44 20.06
C LYS A 23 1.96 -0.94 18.82
N MET A 24 2.24 -2.16 18.35
CA MET A 24 1.47 -2.79 17.27
C MET A 24 0.00 -2.95 17.65
N ASN A 25 -0.28 -3.39 18.87
CA ASN A 25 -1.64 -3.49 19.36
C ASN A 25 -2.33 -2.10 19.45
N ALA A 26 -1.60 -1.04 19.78
CA ALA A 26 -2.14 0.32 19.78
C ALA A 26 -2.51 0.77 18.36
N VAL A 27 -1.68 0.47 17.36
CA VAL A 27 -1.99 0.75 15.94
C VAL A 27 -3.16 -0.09 15.45
N ALA A 28 -3.21 -1.39 15.80
CA ALA A 28 -4.32 -2.27 15.46
C ALA A 28 -5.64 -1.78 16.07
N ARG A 29 -5.65 -1.46 17.38
CA ARG A 29 -6.82 -0.87 18.03
C ARG A 29 -7.25 0.46 17.41
N TYR A 30 -6.31 1.28 16.98
CA TYR A 30 -6.60 2.51 16.27
C TYR A 30 -7.29 2.24 14.93
N ALA A 31 -6.83 1.23 14.18
CA ALA A 31 -7.48 0.81 12.94
C ALA A 31 -8.92 0.32 13.19
N ASP A 32 -9.13 -0.52 14.22
CA ASP A 32 -10.46 -0.99 14.61
C ASP A 32 -11.37 0.18 15.02
N GLN A 33 -10.85 1.11 15.83
CA GLN A 33 -11.60 2.31 16.26
C GLN A 33 -11.98 3.20 15.07
N ARG A 34 -11.13 3.32 14.07
CA ARG A 34 -11.45 4.06 12.84
C ARG A 34 -12.58 3.39 12.07
N LEU A 35 -12.54 2.07 11.91
CA LEU A 35 -13.60 1.31 11.25
C LEU A 35 -14.92 1.42 12.02
N GLU A 36 -14.88 1.30 13.34
CA GLU A 36 -16.07 1.46 14.19
C GLU A 36 -16.64 2.89 14.12
N ALA A 37 -15.78 3.91 14.16
CA ALA A 37 -16.18 5.30 14.02
C ALA A 37 -16.84 5.55 12.65
N ALA A 38 -16.28 4.99 11.58
CA ALA A 38 -16.86 5.05 10.24
C ALA A 38 -18.22 4.37 10.19
N ALA A 39 -18.35 3.15 10.71
CA ALA A 39 -19.61 2.40 10.74
C ALA A 39 -20.73 3.12 11.50
N ASN A 40 -20.38 3.91 12.54
CA ASN A 40 -21.32 4.64 13.39
C ASN A 40 -21.42 6.13 13.05
N SER A 41 -20.82 6.60 11.96
CA SER A 41 -20.77 8.01 11.54
C SER A 41 -20.27 8.94 12.66
N ARG A 42 -19.27 8.49 13.43
CA ARG A 42 -18.62 9.27 14.49
C ARG A 42 -17.34 9.93 13.97
N ALA A 43 -16.87 10.96 14.68
CA ALA A 43 -15.56 11.57 14.42
C ALA A 43 -14.44 10.51 14.51
N LEU A 44 -13.44 10.60 13.62
CA LEU A 44 -12.32 9.69 13.63
C LEU A 44 -11.47 9.87 14.90
N PRO A 45 -10.96 8.79 15.49
CA PRO A 45 -10.11 8.86 16.66
C PRO A 45 -8.77 9.55 16.34
N THR A 46 -8.15 10.15 17.34
CA THR A 46 -6.80 10.72 17.20
C THR A 46 -5.77 9.61 17.03
N PRO A 47 -4.77 9.80 16.14
CA PRO A 47 -3.69 8.83 15.98
C PRO A 47 -2.92 8.62 17.28
N PRO A 48 -2.51 7.38 17.61
CA PRO A 48 -1.72 7.10 18.78
C PRO A 48 -0.34 7.75 18.69
N ALA A 49 0.24 8.08 19.84
CA ALA A 49 1.54 8.77 19.94
C ALA A 49 2.68 8.01 19.22
N VAL A 50 2.60 6.70 19.14
CA VAL A 50 3.56 5.84 18.42
C VAL A 50 3.75 6.25 16.96
N LEU A 51 2.74 6.83 16.32
CA LEU A 51 2.83 7.32 14.94
C LEU A 51 3.50 8.70 14.81
N ALA A 52 3.91 9.32 15.91
CA ALA A 52 4.60 10.61 15.95
C ALA A 52 6.06 10.49 16.38
N ASP A 53 6.44 9.44 17.11
CA ASP A 53 7.79 9.18 17.53
C ASP A 53 8.64 8.58 16.41
N GLN A 54 9.85 9.12 16.17
CA GLN A 54 10.71 8.71 15.05
C GLN A 54 11.22 7.29 15.19
N ARG A 55 11.52 6.85 16.41
CA ARG A 55 12.00 5.48 16.67
C ARG A 55 10.89 4.48 16.40
N ASP A 56 9.71 4.75 16.89
CA ASP A 56 8.53 3.91 16.68
C ASP A 56 8.14 3.86 15.21
N LEU A 57 8.19 5.00 14.50
CA LEU A 57 7.95 5.06 13.06
C LEU A 57 8.97 4.22 12.28
N ARG A 58 10.27 4.33 12.60
CA ARG A 58 11.29 3.51 11.94
C ARG A 58 11.08 2.04 12.20
N PHE A 59 10.76 1.66 13.44
CA PHE A 59 10.44 0.28 13.75
C PHE A 59 9.23 -0.23 12.95
N ALA A 60 8.13 0.52 12.91
CA ALA A 60 6.93 0.17 12.15
C ALA A 60 7.24 0.03 10.64
N LEU A 61 8.04 0.94 10.08
CA LEU A 61 8.45 0.88 8.67
C LEU A 61 9.33 -0.33 8.37
N VAL A 62 10.27 -0.67 9.26
CA VAL A 62 11.10 -1.88 9.12
C VAL A 62 10.24 -3.13 9.18
N MET A 63 9.30 -3.20 10.13
CA MET A 63 8.37 -4.34 10.22
C MET A 63 7.46 -4.43 8.99
N THR A 64 7.03 -3.31 8.44
CA THR A 64 6.32 -3.27 7.16
C THR A 64 7.18 -3.84 6.04
N GLY A 65 8.43 -3.43 5.93
CA GLY A 65 9.38 -3.99 4.96
C GLY A 65 9.59 -5.50 5.12
N VAL A 66 9.71 -5.99 6.36
CA VAL A 66 9.79 -7.42 6.66
C VAL A 66 8.51 -8.15 6.21
N SER A 67 7.34 -7.59 6.50
CA SER A 67 6.06 -8.18 6.08
C SER A 67 5.92 -8.21 4.55
N GLN A 68 6.41 -7.22 3.85
CA GLN A 68 6.44 -7.18 2.38
C GLN A 68 7.32 -8.29 1.80
N VAL A 69 8.52 -8.50 2.37
CA VAL A 69 9.40 -9.61 1.97
C VAL A 69 8.73 -10.96 2.25
N PHE A 70 8.10 -11.10 3.42
CA PHE A 70 7.35 -12.30 3.77
C PHE A 70 6.18 -12.54 2.80
N LEU A 71 5.45 -11.49 2.42
CA LEU A 71 4.34 -11.58 1.47
C LEU A 71 4.83 -12.06 0.09
N VAL A 72 5.95 -11.53 -0.40
CA VAL A 72 6.58 -11.99 -1.66
C VAL A 72 6.96 -13.48 -1.56
N ALA A 73 7.61 -13.89 -0.44
CA ALA A 73 7.97 -15.27 -0.23
C ALA A 73 6.74 -16.18 -0.18
N LEU A 74 5.67 -15.75 0.49
CA LEU A 74 4.40 -16.49 0.56
C LEU A 74 3.79 -16.67 -0.83
N VAL A 75 3.74 -15.61 -1.64
CA VAL A 75 3.22 -15.69 -3.01
C VAL A 75 4.00 -16.72 -3.83
N ILE A 76 5.34 -16.70 -3.74
CA ILE A 76 6.20 -17.64 -4.46
C ILE A 76 5.98 -19.07 -3.97
N MET A 77 5.84 -19.29 -2.65
CA MET A 77 5.57 -20.61 -2.08
C MET A 77 4.22 -21.18 -2.50
N VAL A 78 3.19 -20.33 -2.56
CA VAL A 78 1.82 -20.75 -2.95
C VAL A 78 1.70 -20.93 -4.47
N ALA A 79 2.57 -20.30 -5.26
CA ALA A 79 2.60 -20.45 -6.70
C ALA A 79 2.91 -21.91 -7.07
N ARG A 80 1.91 -22.63 -7.58
CA ARG A 80 2.00 -24.08 -7.87
C ARG A 80 3.14 -24.48 -8.82
N GLN A 81 3.62 -23.56 -9.64
CA GLN A 81 4.66 -23.79 -10.66
C GLN A 81 6.04 -23.27 -10.22
N GLY A 82 6.20 -22.90 -8.96
CA GLY A 82 7.40 -22.26 -8.43
C GLY A 82 7.63 -20.84 -9.02
N PHE A 83 8.77 -20.24 -8.69
CA PHE A 83 9.08 -18.87 -9.09
C PHE A 83 9.07 -18.65 -10.62
N SER A 84 9.72 -19.53 -11.38
CA SER A 84 9.77 -19.41 -12.85
C SER A 84 8.39 -19.56 -13.51
N GLY A 85 7.53 -20.40 -12.95
CA GLY A 85 6.15 -20.53 -13.37
C GLY A 85 5.34 -19.28 -13.07
N PHE A 86 5.49 -18.72 -11.88
CA PHE A 86 4.85 -17.46 -11.50
C PHE A 86 5.25 -16.31 -12.42
N VAL A 87 6.55 -16.15 -12.69
CA VAL A 87 7.09 -15.11 -13.59
C VAL A 87 6.45 -15.20 -14.99
N ARG A 88 6.36 -16.42 -15.58
CA ARG A 88 5.72 -16.62 -16.88
C ARG A 88 4.21 -16.37 -16.83
N GLN A 89 3.53 -16.90 -15.80
CA GLN A 89 2.08 -16.76 -15.65
C GLN A 89 1.64 -15.30 -15.49
N THR A 90 2.45 -14.49 -14.83
CA THR A 90 2.16 -13.08 -14.57
C THR A 90 2.75 -12.13 -15.61
N GLY A 91 3.42 -12.64 -16.63
CA GLY A 91 4.05 -11.85 -17.69
C GLY A 91 5.23 -11.00 -17.20
N MET A 92 5.85 -11.36 -16.08
CA MET A 92 7.05 -10.66 -15.57
C MET A 92 8.31 -10.95 -16.39
N ASP A 93 8.28 -11.94 -17.28
CA ASP A 93 9.33 -12.20 -18.28
C ASP A 93 9.28 -11.23 -19.47
N GLN A 94 8.27 -10.36 -19.54
CA GLN A 94 8.05 -9.43 -20.64
C GLN A 94 8.00 -7.98 -20.14
N ILE A 95 9.03 -7.21 -20.42
CA ILE A 95 9.08 -5.76 -20.16
C ILE A 95 8.85 -5.02 -21.47
N ASN A 96 7.83 -4.16 -21.50
CA ASN A 96 7.54 -3.32 -22.67
C ASN A 96 7.51 -1.83 -22.29
N PRO A 97 8.66 -1.14 -22.33
CA PRO A 97 8.78 0.25 -21.90
C PRO A 97 8.02 1.26 -22.79
N GLY A 98 7.71 0.88 -24.05
CA GLY A 98 7.02 1.79 -24.99
C GLY A 98 5.61 2.20 -24.59
N ARG A 99 5.10 1.67 -23.46
CA ARG A 99 3.73 1.90 -23.01
C ARG A 99 3.63 2.67 -21.69
N ILE A 100 4.73 3.25 -21.24
CA ILE A 100 4.78 4.06 -20.01
C ILE A 100 3.76 5.22 -20.04
N TRP A 101 3.46 5.76 -21.23
CA TRP A 101 2.50 6.85 -21.38
C TRP A 101 1.06 6.45 -21.02
N LEU A 102 0.66 5.20 -21.30
CA LEU A 102 -0.63 4.69 -20.86
C LEU A 102 -0.68 4.62 -19.32
N ILE A 103 0.39 4.11 -18.72
CA ILE A 103 0.50 4.01 -17.25
C ILE A 103 0.46 5.41 -16.63
N ALA A 104 1.22 6.36 -17.17
CA ALA A 104 1.21 7.74 -16.71
C ALA A 104 -0.19 8.38 -16.84
N GLY A 105 -0.88 8.15 -17.95
CA GLY A 105 -2.27 8.60 -18.12
C GLY A 105 -3.22 8.01 -17.10
N CYS A 106 -3.07 6.73 -16.77
CA CYS A 106 -3.86 6.07 -15.72
C CYS A 106 -3.54 6.62 -14.33
N VAL A 107 -2.27 6.98 -14.04
CA VAL A 107 -1.90 7.65 -12.78
C VAL A 107 -2.56 9.01 -12.67
N ILE A 108 -2.55 9.80 -13.75
CA ILE A 108 -3.26 11.11 -13.78
C ILE A 108 -4.76 10.91 -13.53
N LEU A 109 -5.37 9.91 -14.18
CA LEU A 109 -6.78 9.59 -13.97
C LEU A 109 -7.08 9.20 -12.52
N ALA A 110 -6.22 8.40 -11.90
CA ALA A 110 -6.35 8.00 -10.50
C ALA A 110 -6.30 9.21 -9.56
N TYR A 111 -5.34 10.13 -9.77
CA TYR A 111 -5.27 11.36 -8.99
C TYR A 111 -6.48 12.28 -9.21
N ALA A 112 -6.92 12.43 -10.46
CA ALA A 112 -8.12 13.21 -10.77
C ALA A 112 -9.36 12.62 -10.08
N GLY A 113 -9.52 11.29 -10.12
CA GLY A 113 -10.62 10.61 -9.44
C GLY A 113 -10.57 10.77 -7.92
N THR A 114 -9.40 10.61 -7.30
CA THR A 114 -9.22 10.81 -5.86
C THR A 114 -9.50 12.27 -5.47
N PHE A 115 -9.04 13.23 -6.27
CA PHE A 115 -9.29 14.66 -6.03
C PHE A 115 -10.77 15.01 -6.11
N LEU A 116 -11.47 14.55 -7.15
CA LEU A 116 -12.91 14.74 -7.28
C LEU A 116 -13.70 14.10 -6.12
N TYR A 117 -13.30 12.91 -5.73
CA TYR A 117 -13.87 12.27 -4.55
C TYR A 117 -13.65 13.09 -3.29
N SER A 118 -12.43 13.60 -3.08
CA SER A 118 -12.11 14.42 -1.89
C SER A 118 -12.97 15.68 -1.81
N ILE A 119 -13.22 16.34 -2.95
CA ILE A 119 -14.13 17.50 -3.01
C ILE A 119 -15.56 17.07 -2.65
N ALA A 120 -16.04 15.97 -3.21
CA ALA A 120 -17.38 15.47 -2.93
C ALA A 120 -17.53 15.05 -1.45
N ALA A 121 -16.53 14.36 -0.89
CA ALA A 121 -16.52 13.97 0.52
C ALA A 121 -16.56 15.19 1.44
N ALA A 122 -15.70 16.17 1.21
CA ALA A 122 -15.66 17.42 1.98
C ALA A 122 -17.00 18.17 1.91
N ALA A 123 -17.66 18.18 0.74
CA ALA A 123 -18.97 18.82 0.58
C ALA A 123 -20.09 18.18 1.40
N THR A 124 -19.92 16.92 1.82
CA THR A 124 -20.90 16.24 2.70
C THR A 124 -20.80 16.69 4.16
N GLY A 125 -19.66 17.24 4.59
CA GLY A 125 -19.35 17.53 5.99
C GLY A 125 -19.15 16.27 6.86
N ILE A 126 -19.04 15.08 6.25
CA ILE A 126 -18.87 13.81 6.95
C ILE A 126 -17.37 13.49 7.01
N SER A 127 -16.74 13.73 8.14
CA SER A 127 -15.28 13.65 8.32
C SER A 127 -14.67 12.28 8.02
N TRP A 128 -15.39 11.19 8.27
CA TRP A 128 -14.88 9.84 8.01
C TRP A 128 -14.88 9.46 6.52
N LEU A 129 -15.55 10.24 5.65
CA LEU A 129 -15.45 10.10 4.19
C LEU A 129 -14.23 10.79 3.60
N GLU A 130 -13.58 11.67 4.35
CA GLU A 130 -12.43 12.40 3.86
C GLU A 130 -11.18 11.49 3.84
N PRO A 131 -10.52 11.33 2.68
CA PRO A 131 -9.30 10.53 2.59
C PRO A 131 -8.20 11.10 3.47
N THR A 132 -7.49 10.21 4.16
CA THR A 132 -6.31 10.58 4.94
C THR A 132 -5.05 9.99 4.34
N SER A 133 -3.88 10.58 4.67
CA SER A 133 -2.62 9.97 4.24
C SER A 133 -2.38 8.68 5.02
N THR A 134 -2.04 7.60 4.32
CA THR A 134 -1.61 6.34 4.93
C THR A 134 -0.18 6.42 5.48
N VAL A 135 0.59 7.45 5.06
CA VAL A 135 1.94 7.71 5.56
C VAL A 135 1.86 8.86 6.57
N PRO A 136 2.33 8.65 7.82
CA PRO A 136 2.33 9.71 8.83
C PRO A 136 3.18 10.91 8.41
N ALA A 137 2.66 12.13 8.60
CA ALA A 137 3.39 13.36 8.27
C ALA A 137 4.71 13.50 9.05
N ALA A 138 4.86 12.84 10.20
CA ALA A 138 6.08 12.88 11.01
C ALA A 138 7.30 12.26 10.32
N VAL A 139 7.12 11.42 9.28
CA VAL A 139 8.25 10.79 8.55
C VAL A 139 9.16 11.82 7.88
N ILE A 140 8.65 13.01 7.54
CA ILE A 140 9.46 14.06 6.91
C ILE A 140 10.45 14.75 7.87
N ARG A 141 10.34 14.53 9.18
CA ARG A 141 11.14 15.22 10.20
C ARG A 141 12.54 14.64 10.38
N ASP A 142 12.77 13.44 9.87
CA ASP A 142 14.03 12.71 10.03
C ASP A 142 14.47 12.07 8.72
N ASP A 143 15.75 12.25 8.34
CA ASP A 143 16.30 11.79 7.06
C ASP A 143 16.26 10.26 6.92
N THR A 144 16.57 9.55 7.99
CA THR A 144 16.62 8.09 8.01
C THR A 144 15.20 7.53 7.87
N THR A 145 14.25 8.04 8.67
CA THR A 145 12.84 7.65 8.60
C THR A 145 12.26 7.92 7.21
N PHE A 146 12.58 9.09 6.64
CA PHE A 146 12.15 9.45 5.30
C PHE A 146 12.71 8.51 4.22
N ALA A 147 14.00 8.17 4.30
CA ALA A 147 14.63 7.24 3.36
C ALA A 147 14.04 5.82 3.46
N ILE A 148 13.84 5.31 4.68
CA ILE A 148 13.19 4.01 4.90
C ILE A 148 11.77 4.03 4.34
N THR A 149 11.01 5.10 4.60
CA THR A 149 9.67 5.28 4.03
C THR A 149 9.70 5.19 2.51
N GLY A 150 10.64 5.90 1.86
CA GLY A 150 10.80 5.83 0.41
C GLY A 150 11.02 4.39 -0.10
N ILE A 151 11.90 3.63 0.54
CA ILE A 151 12.18 2.24 0.14
C ILE A 151 10.92 1.37 0.30
N VAL A 152 10.25 1.47 1.45
CA VAL A 152 9.07 0.65 1.78
C VAL A 152 7.90 0.99 0.87
N THR A 153 7.64 2.27 0.61
CA THR A 153 6.47 2.70 -0.16
C THR A 153 6.70 2.68 -1.67
N LEU A 154 7.91 2.96 -2.16
CA LEU A 154 8.17 3.02 -3.60
C LEU A 154 8.58 1.69 -4.22
N ILE A 155 9.19 0.81 -3.45
CA ILE A 155 9.70 -0.47 -3.94
C ILE A 155 8.95 -1.62 -3.30
N GLY A 156 8.95 -1.67 -1.98
CA GLY A 156 8.39 -2.78 -1.22
C GLY A 156 6.89 -2.97 -1.45
N ALA A 157 6.10 -1.92 -1.28
CA ALA A 157 4.66 -1.98 -1.44
C ALA A 157 4.25 -2.33 -2.88
N PRO A 158 4.71 -1.62 -3.94
CA PRO A 158 4.32 -1.98 -5.31
C PRO A 158 4.67 -3.41 -5.68
N LEU A 159 5.85 -3.91 -5.27
CA LEU A 159 6.26 -5.26 -5.61
C LEU A 159 5.43 -6.31 -4.87
N SER A 160 5.34 -6.21 -3.55
CA SER A 160 4.68 -7.22 -2.72
C SER A 160 3.16 -7.25 -2.93
N GLU A 161 2.55 -6.07 -3.00
CA GLU A 161 1.10 -5.95 -3.14
C GLU A 161 0.62 -6.35 -4.52
N GLU A 162 1.32 -5.94 -5.59
CA GLU A 162 0.93 -6.36 -6.94
C GLU A 162 1.14 -7.87 -7.15
N MET A 163 2.22 -8.44 -6.62
CA MET A 163 2.41 -9.90 -6.65
C MET A 163 1.28 -10.62 -5.92
N PHE A 164 0.82 -10.11 -4.79
CA PHE A 164 -0.27 -10.71 -4.04
C PHE A 164 -1.63 -10.47 -4.69
N PHE A 165 -2.02 -9.20 -4.89
CA PHE A 165 -3.37 -8.87 -5.35
C PHE A 165 -3.60 -9.22 -6.82
N ARG A 166 -2.64 -8.98 -7.71
CA ARG A 166 -2.79 -9.25 -9.17
C ARG A 166 -2.21 -10.59 -9.53
N GLY A 167 -1.01 -10.89 -9.04
CA GLY A 167 -0.34 -12.14 -9.34
C GLY A 167 -1.03 -13.37 -8.73
N LEU A 168 -1.53 -13.29 -7.50
CA LEU A 168 -2.16 -14.42 -6.81
C LEU A 168 -3.68 -14.33 -6.78
N VAL A 169 -4.25 -13.28 -6.17
CA VAL A 169 -5.71 -13.18 -5.94
C VAL A 169 -6.46 -13.00 -7.24
N PHE A 170 -6.16 -11.96 -8.02
CA PHE A 170 -6.82 -11.69 -9.29
C PHE A 170 -6.66 -12.87 -10.27
N SER A 171 -5.43 -13.35 -10.46
CA SER A 171 -5.14 -14.45 -11.37
C SER A 171 -5.83 -15.75 -10.94
N GLY A 172 -5.87 -16.04 -9.63
CA GLY A 172 -6.57 -17.19 -9.08
C GLY A 172 -8.08 -17.16 -9.25
N LEU A 173 -8.67 -15.95 -9.15
CA LEU A 173 -10.11 -15.73 -9.28
C LEU A 173 -10.58 -15.55 -10.73
N SER A 174 -9.68 -15.26 -11.67
CA SER A 174 -10.00 -14.98 -13.07
C SER A 174 -10.75 -16.12 -13.76
N ARG A 175 -10.59 -17.36 -13.27
CA ARG A 175 -11.36 -18.54 -13.70
C ARG A 175 -12.87 -18.39 -13.50
N TRP A 176 -13.31 -17.55 -12.56
CA TRP A 176 -14.72 -17.24 -12.30
C TRP A 176 -15.21 -15.99 -13.02
N GLY A 177 -14.33 -15.35 -13.77
CA GLY A 177 -14.59 -14.15 -14.54
C GLY A 177 -13.74 -12.97 -14.11
N THR A 178 -13.31 -12.18 -15.09
CA THR A 178 -12.42 -11.02 -14.89
C THR A 178 -13.04 -9.96 -13.98
N ILE A 179 -14.35 -9.73 -14.10
CA ILE A 179 -15.06 -8.72 -13.29
C ILE A 179 -15.07 -9.15 -11.82
N ILE A 180 -15.38 -10.40 -11.52
CA ILE A 180 -15.38 -10.94 -10.16
C ILE A 180 -13.98 -10.85 -9.55
N ALA A 181 -12.96 -11.24 -10.33
CA ALA A 181 -11.56 -11.15 -9.90
C ALA A 181 -11.15 -9.71 -9.59
N ALA A 182 -11.52 -8.76 -10.46
CA ALA A 182 -11.22 -7.34 -10.26
C ALA A 182 -11.91 -6.77 -9.02
N LEU A 183 -13.19 -7.05 -8.83
CA LEU A 183 -13.96 -6.55 -7.69
C LEU A 183 -13.43 -7.10 -6.36
N ILE A 184 -13.22 -8.42 -6.27
CA ILE A 184 -12.73 -9.05 -5.02
C ILE A 184 -11.31 -8.57 -4.71
N SER A 185 -10.41 -8.61 -5.69
CA SER A 185 -9.03 -8.15 -5.52
C SER A 185 -8.96 -6.67 -5.15
N GLY A 186 -9.79 -5.83 -5.79
CA GLY A 186 -9.85 -4.40 -5.52
C GLY A 186 -10.42 -4.08 -4.14
N PHE A 187 -11.47 -4.78 -3.73
CA PHE A 187 -12.06 -4.65 -2.40
C PHE A 187 -11.06 -5.05 -1.31
N MET A 188 -10.40 -6.21 -1.46
CA MET A 188 -9.37 -6.66 -0.52
C MET A 188 -8.21 -5.69 -0.44
N PHE A 189 -7.74 -5.17 -1.59
CA PHE A 189 -6.68 -4.14 -1.63
C PHE A 189 -7.06 -2.91 -0.82
N SER A 190 -8.28 -2.42 -0.97
CA SER A 190 -8.75 -1.25 -0.24
C SER A 190 -8.87 -1.51 1.26
N LEU A 191 -9.39 -2.68 1.66
CA LEU A 191 -9.57 -3.04 3.07
C LEU A 191 -8.28 -3.06 3.88
N VAL A 192 -7.18 -3.57 3.30
CA VAL A 192 -5.91 -3.70 4.03
C VAL A 192 -5.24 -2.36 4.35
N HIS A 193 -5.74 -1.26 3.78
CA HIS A 193 -5.25 0.08 4.10
C HIS A 193 -5.89 0.69 5.35
N PHE A 194 -6.95 0.10 5.88
CA PHE A 194 -7.62 0.51 7.13
C PHE A 194 -7.97 2.01 7.17
N ASP A 195 -8.23 2.63 6.02
CA ASP A 195 -8.65 4.02 5.90
C ASP A 195 -10.07 4.12 5.30
N PRO A 196 -11.10 4.36 6.16
CA PRO A 196 -12.48 4.46 5.69
C PRO A 196 -12.68 5.53 4.61
N GLY A 197 -12.03 6.68 4.77
CA GLY A 197 -12.15 7.79 3.82
C GLY A 197 -11.50 7.51 2.47
N SER A 198 -10.43 6.74 2.45
CA SER A 198 -9.75 6.32 1.22
C SER A 198 -10.31 5.03 0.61
N PHE A 199 -11.29 4.39 1.26
CA PHE A 199 -11.81 3.10 0.80
C PHE A 199 -12.31 3.15 -0.65
N ILE A 200 -13.16 4.12 -0.98
CA ILE A 200 -13.72 4.27 -2.34
C ILE A 200 -12.63 4.64 -3.36
N PRO A 201 -11.77 5.64 -3.12
CA PRO A 201 -10.63 5.92 -3.98
C PRO A 201 -9.73 4.71 -4.21
N PHE A 202 -9.39 3.96 -3.15
CA PHE A 202 -8.51 2.80 -3.28
C PHE A 202 -9.16 1.64 -4.05
N VAL A 203 -10.47 1.42 -3.92
CA VAL A 203 -11.18 0.49 -4.80
C VAL A 203 -11.05 0.94 -6.26
N GLY A 204 -11.27 2.23 -6.55
CA GLY A 204 -11.13 2.78 -7.90
C GLY A 204 -9.72 2.60 -8.47
N ILE A 205 -8.69 2.94 -7.68
CA ILE A 205 -7.28 2.74 -8.03
C ILE A 205 -7.00 1.25 -8.28
N ALA A 206 -7.46 0.38 -7.39
CA ALA A 206 -7.25 -1.07 -7.51
C ALA A 206 -7.92 -1.66 -8.74
N LEU A 207 -9.12 -1.19 -9.09
CA LEU A 207 -9.81 -1.59 -10.33
C LEU A 207 -9.04 -1.13 -11.57
N LEU A 208 -8.48 0.07 -11.54
CA LEU A 208 -7.67 0.61 -12.63
C LEU A 208 -6.37 -0.19 -12.82
N ILE A 209 -5.68 -0.53 -11.72
CA ILE A 209 -4.51 -1.42 -11.77
C ILE A 209 -4.89 -2.81 -12.28
N GLY A 210 -6.01 -3.37 -11.79
CA GLY A 210 -6.53 -4.66 -12.24
C GLY A 210 -6.87 -4.66 -13.73
N TRP A 211 -7.42 -3.55 -14.24
CA TRP A 211 -7.68 -3.37 -15.67
C TRP A 211 -6.39 -3.28 -16.48
N ILE A 212 -5.36 -2.55 -16.00
CA ILE A 212 -4.03 -2.51 -16.62
C ILE A 212 -3.47 -3.92 -16.72
N TYR A 213 -3.46 -4.67 -15.62
CA TYR A 213 -2.97 -6.04 -15.57
C TYR A 213 -3.70 -6.94 -16.56
N TRP A 214 -5.03 -6.96 -16.52
CA TRP A 214 -5.86 -7.76 -17.43
C TRP A 214 -5.63 -7.41 -18.90
N ARG A 215 -5.58 -6.10 -19.19
CA ARG A 215 -5.45 -5.61 -20.58
C ARG A 215 -4.06 -5.84 -21.15
N ARG A 216 -3.05 -5.88 -20.30
CA ARG A 216 -1.63 -5.86 -20.69
C ARG A 216 -0.96 -7.21 -20.53
N GLY A 217 -1.43 -8.05 -19.62
CA GLY A 217 -0.88 -9.36 -19.32
C GLY A 217 0.49 -9.32 -18.65
N SER A 218 0.93 -8.16 -18.13
CA SER A 218 2.22 -8.01 -17.45
C SER A 218 2.05 -7.37 -16.08
N LEU A 219 2.57 -8.05 -15.06
CA LEU A 219 2.57 -7.55 -13.69
C LEU A 219 3.48 -6.32 -13.54
N TRP A 220 4.51 -6.18 -14.39
CA TRP A 220 5.37 -4.99 -14.39
C TRP A 220 4.60 -3.71 -14.70
N ASP A 221 3.58 -3.76 -15.55
CA ASP A 221 2.75 -2.58 -15.85
C ASP A 221 1.95 -2.14 -14.61
N SER A 222 1.46 -3.09 -13.81
CA SER A 222 0.78 -2.82 -12.53
C SER A 222 1.74 -2.26 -11.49
N ILE A 223 2.92 -2.89 -11.34
CA ILE A 223 3.98 -2.42 -10.45
C ILE A 223 4.44 -1.01 -10.84
N ALA A 224 4.60 -0.73 -12.14
CA ALA A 224 4.99 0.59 -12.62
C ALA A 224 3.92 1.66 -12.32
N PHE A 225 2.64 1.34 -12.51
CA PHE A 225 1.55 2.24 -12.13
C PHE A 225 1.61 2.54 -10.62
N HIS A 226 1.67 1.50 -9.80
CA HIS A 226 1.68 1.62 -8.34
C HIS A 226 2.91 2.41 -7.87
N PHE A 227 4.09 2.09 -8.41
CA PHE A 227 5.30 2.85 -8.16
C PHE A 227 5.14 4.34 -8.50
N LEU A 228 4.65 4.66 -9.71
CA LEU A 228 4.48 6.05 -10.15
C LEU A 228 3.45 6.81 -9.30
N PHE A 229 2.36 6.15 -8.93
CA PHE A 229 1.36 6.71 -8.04
C PHE A 229 1.98 7.05 -6.68
N ASN A 230 2.65 6.10 -6.04
CA ASN A 230 3.32 6.32 -4.76
C ASN A 230 4.46 7.35 -4.88
N ALA A 231 5.25 7.31 -5.97
CA ALA A 231 6.34 8.25 -6.19
C ALA A 231 5.84 9.70 -6.33
N THR A 232 4.69 9.90 -6.96
CA THR A 232 4.06 11.23 -7.05
C THR A 232 3.64 11.72 -5.66
N SER A 233 2.96 10.88 -4.87
CA SER A 233 2.58 11.22 -3.49
C SER A 233 3.80 11.49 -2.60
N PHE A 234 4.84 10.64 -2.73
CA PHE A 234 6.10 10.80 -1.99
C PHE A 234 6.84 12.08 -2.39
N ALA A 235 6.86 12.44 -3.69
CA ALA A 235 7.45 13.67 -4.17
C ALA A 235 6.71 14.91 -3.66
N ILE A 236 5.37 14.88 -3.61
CA ILE A 236 4.57 15.96 -3.01
C ILE A 236 4.91 16.11 -1.53
N MET A 237 4.98 15.00 -0.79
CA MET A 237 5.38 15.01 0.62
C MET A 237 6.82 15.54 0.80
N ALA A 238 7.75 15.16 -0.08
CA ALA A 238 9.13 15.64 -0.05
C ALA A 238 9.22 17.16 -0.29
N ALA A 239 8.34 17.71 -1.13
CA ALA A 239 8.30 19.15 -1.42
C ALA A 239 7.78 20.00 -0.24
N THR A 240 7.16 19.37 0.77
CA THR A 240 6.69 20.02 2.01
C THR A 240 7.69 19.90 3.16
N ARG A 241 8.85 19.27 2.93
CA ARG A 241 9.95 19.09 3.86
C ARG A 241 10.85 20.32 3.90
#